data_97e543d06dd5f733b075b539f948724e
#
_entry.id   97e543d06dd5f733b075b539f948724e
#
_cell.length_a   1.000
_cell.length_b   1.000
_cell.length_c   1.000
_cell.angle_alpha   90.00
_cell.angle_beta   90.00
_cell.angle_gamma   90.00
#
_symmetry.space_group_name_H-M   'P 1'
#
loop_
_entity.id
_entity.type
_entity.pdbx_description
1 polymer ?
#
loop_
_entity_poly.entity_id
_entity_poly.type
_entity_poly.pdbx_seq_one_letter_code
_entity_poly.pdbx_strand_id
1 'polypeptide(L)'
;LQGDTREHLAALRDAGADSVSVRRRAELDAVDALVIPGGESTTMSHLLRELDLLQPLRDRLADGFPAYGACAGMILLASEILDAGVGGREAVPLRGIDMTVRRNAFGRQVDSFEGDVEFSGFDKPVRGVFIRAPWVERVGDGVQVLARAAGHTVAVRQGRVLATAFHPEMTGDRRIHRLFVDIVRGRE
;
A
#
# COMPACT_ATOMS: atom_id res chain seq x y z
N LEU A 1 -8.94 9.66 1.91
CA LEU A 1 -8.95 8.63 2.96
C LEU A 1 -8.19 9.14 4.18
N GLN A 2 -8.48 8.62 5.35
CA GLN A 2 -7.75 8.94 6.60
C GLN A 2 -6.51 8.05 6.72
N GLY A 3 -5.44 8.60 7.31
CA GLY A 3 -4.17 7.91 7.53
C GLY A 3 -2.98 8.85 7.44
N ASP A 4 -1.78 8.32 7.26
CA ASP A 4 -0.51 9.04 7.22
C ASP A 4 -0.31 9.86 5.92
N THR A 5 -1.40 10.55 5.50
CA THR A 5 -1.48 11.28 4.22
C THR A 5 -0.43 12.38 4.11
N ARG A 6 -0.21 13.12 5.20
CA ARG A 6 0.74 14.25 5.20
C ARG A 6 2.18 13.79 4.98
N GLU A 7 2.55 12.70 5.61
CA GLU A 7 3.88 12.08 5.53
C GLU A 7 4.14 11.56 4.11
N HIS A 8 3.16 10.89 3.48
CA HIS A 8 3.25 10.47 2.08
C HIS A 8 3.33 11.65 1.11
N LEU A 9 2.55 12.71 1.31
CA LEU A 9 2.61 13.91 0.47
C LEU A 9 4.01 14.55 0.52
N ALA A 10 4.62 14.62 1.72
CA ALA A 10 5.99 15.12 1.88
C ALA A 10 6.98 14.21 1.15
N ALA A 11 6.91 12.88 1.36
CA ALA A 11 7.80 11.92 0.73
C ALA A 11 7.70 11.91 -0.80
N LEU A 12 6.51 12.08 -1.37
CA LEU A 12 6.31 12.18 -2.82
C LEU A 12 6.92 13.47 -3.40
N ARG A 13 6.79 14.61 -2.71
CA ARG A 13 7.45 15.86 -3.12
C ARG A 13 8.96 15.73 -3.10
N ASP A 14 9.52 15.13 -2.04
CA ASP A 14 10.96 14.83 -1.94
C ASP A 14 11.42 13.87 -3.06
N ALA A 15 10.53 13.01 -3.56
CA ALA A 15 10.76 12.14 -4.71
C ALA A 15 10.54 12.84 -6.08
N GLY A 16 10.20 14.13 -6.07
CA GLY A 16 10.04 14.94 -7.28
C GLY A 16 8.68 14.78 -7.98
N ALA A 17 7.63 14.43 -7.25
CA ALA A 17 6.26 14.38 -7.76
C ALA A 17 5.41 15.52 -7.18
N ASP A 18 4.53 16.09 -8.00
CA ASP A 18 3.45 16.93 -7.50
C ASP A 18 2.43 16.05 -6.79
N SER A 19 2.08 16.42 -5.56
CA SER A 19 1.20 15.59 -4.75
C SER A 19 0.05 16.37 -4.14
N VAL A 20 -1.14 15.80 -4.25
CA VAL A 20 -2.40 16.35 -3.75
C VAL A 20 -3.19 15.31 -2.97
N SER A 21 -4.05 15.75 -2.06
CA SER A 21 -4.98 14.84 -1.39
C SER A 21 -6.16 14.49 -2.29
N VAL A 22 -6.51 13.21 -2.38
CA VAL A 22 -7.67 12.71 -3.13
C VAL A 22 -8.76 12.30 -2.15
N ARG A 23 -9.92 12.96 -2.23
CA ARG A 23 -11.09 12.72 -1.37
C ARG A 23 -12.38 12.52 -2.16
N ARG A 24 -12.41 12.95 -3.44
CA ARG A 24 -13.58 12.95 -4.31
C ARG A 24 -13.26 12.35 -5.66
N ARG A 25 -14.28 11.93 -6.37
CA ARG A 25 -14.16 11.36 -7.71
C ARG A 25 -13.39 12.27 -8.68
N ALA A 26 -13.75 13.54 -8.76
CA ALA A 26 -13.08 14.49 -9.66
C ALA A 26 -11.58 14.65 -9.36
N GLU A 27 -11.17 14.53 -8.09
CA GLU A 27 -9.77 14.58 -7.71
C GLU A 27 -9.05 13.28 -8.10
N LEU A 28 -9.72 12.12 -7.98
CA LEU A 28 -9.20 10.84 -8.47
C LEU A 28 -9.01 10.88 -10.00
N ASP A 29 -9.95 11.44 -10.72
CA ASP A 29 -9.88 11.52 -12.18
C ASP A 29 -8.79 12.48 -12.69
N ALA A 30 -8.31 13.41 -11.84
CA ALA A 30 -7.30 14.41 -12.17
C ALA A 30 -5.85 13.98 -11.85
N VAL A 31 -5.62 12.77 -11.32
CA VAL A 31 -4.27 12.30 -10.93
C VAL A 31 -3.81 11.13 -11.79
N ASP A 32 -2.48 11.04 -12.00
CA ASP A 32 -1.84 10.00 -12.81
C ASP A 32 -1.58 8.71 -12.00
N ALA A 33 -1.58 8.81 -10.67
CA ALA A 33 -1.29 7.70 -9.76
C ALA A 33 -1.87 7.97 -8.37
N LEU A 34 -1.98 6.93 -7.54
CA LEU A 34 -2.53 7.05 -6.18
C LEU A 34 -1.63 6.38 -5.15
N VAL A 35 -1.41 7.06 -4.01
CA VAL A 35 -0.88 6.43 -2.80
C VAL A 35 -2.04 6.21 -1.82
N ILE A 36 -2.20 4.97 -1.35
CA ILE A 36 -3.14 4.59 -0.30
C ILE A 36 -2.34 4.44 1.00
N PRO A 37 -2.52 5.36 1.96
CA PRO A 37 -1.69 5.42 3.15
C PRO A 37 -1.98 4.27 4.13
N GLY A 38 -1.15 4.16 5.16
CA GLY A 38 -1.47 3.43 6.37
C GLY A 38 -2.67 4.03 7.11
N GLY A 39 -3.27 3.25 7.99
CA GLY A 39 -4.46 3.65 8.75
C GLY A 39 -5.29 2.43 9.17
N GLU A 40 -6.58 2.61 9.39
CA GLU A 40 -7.50 1.51 9.74
C GLU A 40 -8.28 1.08 8.50
N SER A 41 -8.02 -0.15 8.01
CA SER A 41 -8.52 -0.63 6.71
C SER A 41 -10.03 -0.76 6.61
N THR A 42 -10.75 -1.04 7.71
CA THR A 42 -12.22 -1.11 7.71
C THR A 42 -12.85 0.28 7.62
N THR A 43 -12.31 1.26 8.33
CA THR A 43 -12.72 2.68 8.22
C THR A 43 -12.44 3.22 6.82
N MET A 44 -11.26 2.91 6.26
CA MET A 44 -10.92 3.32 4.90
C MET A 44 -11.87 2.70 3.87
N SER A 45 -12.26 1.44 4.06
CA SER A 45 -13.24 0.74 3.20
C SER A 45 -14.62 1.38 3.29
N HIS A 46 -15.05 1.75 4.49
CA HIS A 46 -16.30 2.49 4.68
C HIS A 46 -16.27 3.83 3.94
N LEU A 47 -15.20 4.61 4.10
CA LEU A 47 -15.03 5.88 3.40
C LEU A 47 -15.00 5.73 1.88
N LEU A 48 -14.37 4.67 1.34
CA LEU A 48 -14.40 4.40 -0.10
C LEU A 48 -15.81 4.17 -0.62
N ARG A 49 -16.68 3.50 0.16
CA ARG A 49 -18.10 3.30 -0.18
C ARG A 49 -18.89 4.60 -0.08
N GLU A 50 -18.80 5.30 1.05
CA GLU A 50 -19.54 6.54 1.32
C GLU A 50 -19.21 7.68 0.34
N LEU A 51 -17.98 7.71 -0.17
CA LEU A 51 -17.53 8.72 -1.12
C LEU A 51 -17.65 8.27 -2.58
N ASP A 52 -18.29 7.14 -2.86
CA ASP A 52 -18.44 6.54 -4.18
C ASP A 52 -17.09 6.37 -4.93
N LEU A 53 -16.02 6.07 -4.20
CA LEU A 53 -14.67 5.88 -4.75
C LEU A 53 -14.31 4.40 -4.98
N LEU A 54 -15.03 3.47 -4.35
CA LEU A 54 -14.65 2.05 -4.34
C LEU A 54 -14.62 1.46 -5.76
N GLN A 55 -15.74 1.55 -6.49
CA GLN A 55 -15.82 0.97 -7.83
C GLN A 55 -14.95 1.72 -8.85
N PRO A 56 -14.97 3.07 -8.89
CA PRO A 56 -14.07 3.82 -9.76
C PRO A 56 -12.59 3.48 -9.58
N LEU A 57 -12.15 3.25 -8.34
CA LEU A 57 -10.76 2.90 -8.08
C LEU A 57 -10.44 1.46 -8.53
N ARG A 58 -11.37 0.52 -8.34
CA ARG A 58 -11.25 -0.85 -8.89
C ARG A 58 -11.13 -0.85 -10.41
N ASP A 59 -11.99 -0.11 -11.09
CA ASP A 59 -12.00 -0.02 -12.54
C ASP A 59 -10.65 0.54 -13.05
N ARG A 60 -10.17 1.64 -12.46
CA ARG A 60 -8.87 2.21 -12.81
C ARG A 60 -7.71 1.25 -12.55
N LEU A 61 -7.71 0.53 -11.42
CA LEU A 61 -6.67 -0.48 -11.13
C LEU A 61 -6.67 -1.61 -12.16
N ALA A 62 -7.87 -2.09 -12.56
CA ALA A 62 -8.02 -3.09 -13.61
C ALA A 62 -7.49 -2.60 -14.97
N ASP A 63 -7.59 -1.29 -15.24
CA ASP A 63 -7.06 -0.62 -16.43
C ASP A 63 -5.56 -0.26 -16.32
N GLY A 64 -4.87 -0.74 -15.27
CA GLY A 64 -3.42 -0.54 -15.10
C GLY A 64 -3.02 0.80 -14.46
N PHE A 65 -3.93 1.46 -13.74
CA PHE A 65 -3.62 2.69 -13.00
C PHE A 65 -2.57 2.44 -11.92
N PRO A 66 -1.50 3.24 -11.88
CA PRO A 66 -0.44 3.06 -10.91
C PRO A 66 -0.94 3.37 -9.49
N ALA A 67 -0.65 2.45 -8.57
CA ALA A 67 -0.98 2.66 -7.16
C ALA A 67 0.12 2.14 -6.23
N TYR A 68 0.27 2.79 -5.09
CA TYR A 68 1.12 2.32 -4.00
C TYR A 68 0.31 2.24 -2.71
N GLY A 69 0.36 1.10 -2.02
CA GLY A 69 -0.29 0.90 -0.72
C GLY A 69 0.69 0.60 0.40
N ALA A 70 0.68 1.42 1.47
CA ALA A 70 1.46 1.17 2.68
C ALA A 70 0.54 0.64 3.79
N CYS A 71 0.95 -0.40 4.51
CA CYS A 71 0.25 -1.01 5.64
C CYS A 71 -1.24 -1.30 5.32
N ALA A 72 -2.19 -0.49 5.80
CA ALA A 72 -3.61 -0.61 5.43
C ALA A 72 -3.83 -0.49 3.92
N GLY A 73 -3.03 0.30 3.22
CA GLY A 73 -3.06 0.41 1.76
C GLY A 73 -2.71 -0.91 1.07
N MET A 74 -1.73 -1.69 1.60
CA MET A 74 -1.44 -3.05 1.13
C MET A 74 -2.66 -3.96 1.31
N ILE A 75 -3.32 -3.89 2.48
CA ILE A 75 -4.53 -4.70 2.75
C ILE A 75 -5.60 -4.41 1.70
N LEU A 76 -5.86 -3.14 1.41
CA LEU A 76 -6.88 -2.75 0.44
C LEU A 76 -6.53 -3.14 -1.00
N LEU A 77 -5.25 -3.10 -1.40
CA LEU A 77 -4.83 -3.48 -2.76
C LEU A 77 -4.90 -4.99 -3.03
N ALA A 78 -5.05 -5.82 -2.01
CA ALA A 78 -5.13 -7.28 -2.16
C ALA A 78 -6.38 -7.72 -2.96
N SER A 79 -6.30 -8.91 -3.54
CA SER A 79 -7.45 -9.62 -4.12
C SER A 79 -8.30 -10.31 -3.06
N GLU A 80 -7.66 -10.73 -1.96
CA GLU A 80 -8.30 -11.39 -0.83
C GLU A 80 -7.72 -10.90 0.50
N ILE A 81 -8.59 -10.71 1.50
CA ILE A 81 -8.21 -10.24 2.83
C ILE A 81 -8.66 -11.27 3.86
N LEU A 82 -7.71 -11.87 4.58
CA LEU A 82 -7.98 -12.73 5.73
C LEU A 82 -8.21 -11.86 6.97
N ASP A 83 -9.14 -12.28 7.81
CA ASP A 83 -9.55 -11.54 9.01
C ASP A 83 -10.07 -10.12 8.67
N ALA A 84 -10.82 -10.02 7.57
CA ALA A 84 -11.34 -8.74 7.05
C ALA A 84 -12.25 -7.98 8.03
N GLY A 85 -12.84 -8.67 9.01
CA GLY A 85 -13.82 -8.16 9.96
C GLY A 85 -15.16 -8.87 9.82
N VAL A 86 -16.15 -8.42 10.58
CA VAL A 86 -17.51 -9.00 10.62
C VAL A 86 -18.57 -7.91 10.75
N GLY A 87 -19.81 -8.24 10.40
CA GLY A 87 -20.97 -7.40 10.73
C GLY A 87 -21.06 -6.09 9.93
N GLY A 88 -20.64 -6.10 8.66
CA GLY A 88 -20.72 -4.93 7.76
C GLY A 88 -19.60 -3.89 7.94
N ARG A 89 -18.67 -4.15 8.86
CA ARG A 89 -17.45 -3.35 9.07
C ARG A 89 -16.22 -4.09 8.58
N GLU A 90 -16.27 -4.56 7.35
CA GLU A 90 -15.21 -5.37 6.77
C GLU A 90 -14.31 -4.53 5.88
N ALA A 91 -13.01 -4.85 5.91
CA ALA A 91 -12.10 -4.34 4.90
C ALA A 91 -12.46 -4.94 3.54
N VAL A 92 -12.52 -4.12 2.49
CA VAL A 92 -12.87 -4.55 1.13
C VAL A 92 -11.68 -4.52 0.20
N PRO A 93 -11.42 -5.61 -0.55
CA PRO A 93 -10.32 -5.66 -1.49
C PRO A 93 -10.59 -4.79 -2.71
N LEU A 94 -9.58 -4.02 -3.12
CA LEU A 94 -9.57 -3.26 -4.39
C LEU A 94 -9.12 -4.12 -5.58
N ARG A 95 -8.49 -5.27 -5.32
CA ARG A 95 -8.02 -6.23 -6.33
C ARG A 95 -6.96 -5.66 -7.28
N GLY A 96 -6.11 -4.79 -6.78
CA GLY A 96 -5.00 -4.21 -7.53
C GLY A 96 -3.79 -5.15 -7.68
N ILE A 97 -3.64 -6.12 -6.77
CA ILE A 97 -2.57 -7.14 -6.79
C ILE A 97 -3.19 -8.51 -6.50
N ASP A 98 -2.82 -9.53 -7.27
CA ASP A 98 -3.21 -10.92 -7.01
C ASP A 98 -2.44 -11.50 -5.83
N MET A 99 -2.88 -11.11 -4.64
CA MET A 99 -2.34 -11.58 -3.37
C MET A 99 -3.45 -11.78 -2.33
N THR A 100 -3.20 -12.70 -1.39
CA THR A 100 -3.98 -12.84 -0.17
C THR A 100 -3.20 -12.22 0.99
N VAL A 101 -3.80 -11.30 1.72
CA VAL A 101 -3.17 -10.58 2.83
C VAL A 101 -3.85 -10.94 4.15
N ARG A 102 -3.05 -11.22 5.20
CA ARG A 102 -3.51 -11.37 6.58
C ARG A 102 -3.33 -10.08 7.34
N ARG A 103 -4.39 -9.61 8.00
CA ARG A 103 -4.38 -8.39 8.84
C ARG A 103 -3.77 -8.70 10.21
N ASN A 104 -3.15 -7.67 10.85
CA ASN A 104 -2.59 -7.75 12.21
C ASN A 104 -1.76 -9.03 12.42
N ALA A 105 -0.94 -9.36 11.44
CA ALA A 105 -0.40 -10.69 11.28
C ALA A 105 0.79 -10.99 12.21
N PHE A 106 1.54 -9.97 12.68
CA PHE A 106 2.69 -10.14 13.57
C PHE A 106 2.34 -10.40 15.04
N GLY A 107 1.05 -10.56 15.37
CA GLY A 107 0.57 -11.02 16.67
C GLY A 107 0.56 -9.96 17.78
N ARG A 108 -0.11 -10.29 18.92
CA ARG A 108 -0.29 -9.37 20.06
C ARG A 108 0.98 -9.08 20.85
N GLN A 109 2.03 -9.91 20.75
CA GLN A 109 3.28 -9.73 21.49
C GLN A 109 4.28 -8.79 20.83
N VAL A 110 4.12 -8.52 19.50
CA VAL A 110 4.96 -7.60 18.75
C VAL A 110 4.04 -6.69 17.95
N ASP A 111 3.33 -5.80 18.64
CA ASP A 111 2.39 -4.87 17.99
C ASP A 111 3.09 -3.89 17.05
N SER A 112 4.38 -3.59 17.31
CA SER A 112 5.18 -2.68 16.49
C SER A 112 6.66 -2.98 16.68
N PHE A 113 7.41 -2.95 15.58
CA PHE A 113 8.87 -3.07 15.60
C PHE A 113 9.49 -2.29 14.43
N GLU A 114 10.76 -2.01 14.56
CA GLU A 114 11.55 -1.44 13.47
C GLU A 114 12.72 -2.37 13.15
N GLY A 115 13.07 -2.45 11.88
CA GLY A 115 14.16 -3.29 11.43
C GLY A 115 14.63 -2.94 10.04
N ASP A 116 15.82 -3.39 9.72
CA ASP A 116 16.36 -3.29 8.39
C ASP A 116 15.76 -4.40 7.53
N VAL A 117 15.29 -4.04 6.34
CA VAL A 117 14.61 -4.92 5.40
C VAL A 117 15.38 -4.93 4.10
N GLU A 118 15.90 -6.08 3.72
CA GLU A 118 16.48 -6.29 2.38
C GLU A 118 15.39 -6.13 1.33
N PHE A 119 15.60 -5.22 0.39
CA PHE A 119 14.63 -4.87 -0.63
C PHE A 119 15.22 -5.09 -2.02
N SER A 120 14.55 -5.89 -2.83
CA SER A 120 15.00 -6.22 -4.18
C SER A 120 15.19 -4.95 -5.03
N GLY A 121 16.35 -4.84 -5.66
CA GLY A 121 16.71 -3.67 -6.47
C GLY A 121 17.39 -2.54 -5.70
N PHE A 122 17.61 -2.68 -4.39
CA PHE A 122 18.37 -1.72 -3.60
C PHE A 122 19.67 -2.33 -3.06
N ASP A 123 20.79 -1.60 -3.14
CA ASP A 123 22.10 -2.05 -2.66
C ASP A 123 22.22 -2.10 -1.13
N LYS A 124 21.32 -1.40 -0.44
CA LYS A 124 21.30 -1.33 1.04
C LYS A 124 19.89 -1.56 1.56
N PRO A 125 19.75 -2.20 2.73
CA PRO A 125 18.45 -2.37 3.36
C PRO A 125 17.70 -1.04 3.52
N VAL A 126 16.37 -1.11 3.55
CA VAL A 126 15.51 0.01 3.92
C VAL A 126 15.09 -0.13 5.37
N ARG A 127 14.89 0.98 6.06
CA ARG A 127 14.33 0.94 7.42
C ARG A 127 12.82 0.71 7.33
N GLY A 128 12.37 -0.43 7.83
CA GLY A 128 10.95 -0.78 7.95
C GLY A 128 10.42 -0.43 9.33
N VAL A 129 9.35 0.38 9.38
CA VAL A 129 8.55 0.66 10.58
C VAL A 129 7.26 -0.14 10.47
N PHE A 130 7.10 -1.15 11.30
CA PHE A 130 5.95 -2.07 11.32
C PHE A 130 5.05 -1.72 12.49
N ILE A 131 3.79 -1.37 12.25
CA ILE A 131 2.80 -1.02 13.27
C ILE A 131 1.58 -1.89 13.03
N ARG A 132 1.36 -2.91 13.87
CA ARG A 132 0.28 -3.90 13.68
C ARG A 132 0.18 -4.36 12.23
N ALA A 133 1.34 -4.60 11.63
CA ALA A 133 1.48 -4.76 10.19
C ALA A 133 0.79 -6.03 9.65
N PRO A 134 0.27 -5.99 8.41
CA PRO A 134 -0.13 -7.18 7.69
C PRO A 134 1.10 -7.93 7.16
N TRP A 135 0.88 -9.12 6.65
CA TRP A 135 1.80 -9.75 5.69
C TRP A 135 1.05 -10.39 4.53
N VAL A 136 1.77 -10.70 3.47
CA VAL A 136 1.21 -11.44 2.34
C VAL A 136 1.30 -12.93 2.63
N GLU A 137 0.16 -13.59 2.66
CA GLU A 137 0.02 -15.05 2.90
C GLU A 137 0.25 -15.84 1.61
N ARG A 138 -0.28 -15.33 0.48
CA ARG A 138 -0.17 -15.91 -0.85
C ARG A 138 0.10 -14.82 -1.89
N VAL A 139 0.96 -15.11 -2.83
CA VAL A 139 1.13 -14.33 -4.06
C VAL A 139 0.66 -15.15 -5.25
N GLY A 140 0.02 -14.51 -6.22
CA GLY A 140 -0.38 -15.09 -7.49
C GLY A 140 0.70 -14.99 -8.56
N ASP A 141 0.39 -15.52 -9.73
CA ASP A 141 1.28 -15.45 -10.89
C ASP A 141 1.51 -13.99 -11.32
N GLY A 142 2.76 -13.66 -11.65
CA GLY A 142 3.13 -12.30 -12.05
C GLY A 142 3.29 -11.30 -10.91
N VAL A 143 3.13 -11.71 -9.65
CA VAL A 143 3.44 -10.90 -8.48
C VAL A 143 4.91 -11.09 -8.08
N GLN A 144 5.67 -10.00 -8.11
CA GLN A 144 7.07 -9.97 -7.69
C GLN A 144 7.16 -9.72 -6.19
N VAL A 145 7.83 -10.60 -5.45
CA VAL A 145 8.18 -10.38 -4.04
C VAL A 145 9.42 -9.49 -3.99
N LEU A 146 9.30 -8.33 -3.36
CA LEU A 146 10.38 -7.33 -3.24
C LEU A 146 11.10 -7.39 -1.89
N ALA A 147 10.41 -7.80 -0.82
CA ALA A 147 11.03 -7.92 0.50
C ALA A 147 10.34 -8.95 1.39
N ARG A 148 11.14 -9.53 2.29
CA ARG A 148 10.68 -10.40 3.37
C ARG A 148 11.21 -9.90 4.72
N ALA A 149 10.41 -10.06 5.77
CA ALA A 149 10.79 -9.80 7.15
C ALA A 149 10.20 -10.87 8.05
N ALA A 150 10.97 -11.35 9.03
CA ALA A 150 10.56 -12.43 9.95
C ALA A 150 9.96 -13.67 9.22
N GLY A 151 10.49 -14.02 8.04
CA GLY A 151 10.01 -15.16 7.24
C GLY A 151 8.77 -14.88 6.37
N HIS A 152 8.14 -13.71 6.50
CA HIS A 152 6.92 -13.35 5.77
C HIS A 152 7.20 -12.37 4.63
N THR A 153 6.37 -12.42 3.58
CA THR A 153 6.43 -11.45 2.49
C THR A 153 5.81 -10.12 2.95
N VAL A 154 6.60 -9.04 2.88
CA VAL A 154 6.23 -7.71 3.39
C VAL A 154 6.29 -6.60 2.34
N ALA A 155 6.76 -6.89 1.13
CA ALA A 155 6.67 -5.98 0.00
C ALA A 155 6.51 -6.77 -1.30
N VAL A 156 5.61 -6.30 -2.14
CA VAL A 156 5.29 -6.93 -3.42
C VAL A 156 4.98 -5.89 -4.49
N ARG A 157 5.09 -6.32 -5.74
CA ARG A 157 4.71 -5.54 -6.91
C ARG A 157 4.02 -6.42 -7.95
N GLN A 158 3.00 -5.88 -8.63
CA GLN A 158 2.42 -6.44 -9.83
C GLN A 158 2.17 -5.33 -10.85
N GLY A 159 2.85 -5.41 -11.99
CA GLY A 159 2.78 -4.34 -12.98
C GLY A 159 3.15 -2.98 -12.39
N ARG A 160 2.21 -2.03 -12.41
CA ARG A 160 2.41 -0.67 -11.89
C ARG A 160 1.87 -0.46 -10.47
N VAL A 161 1.50 -1.56 -9.77
CA VAL A 161 0.98 -1.51 -8.41
C VAL A 161 2.02 -2.04 -7.43
N LEU A 162 2.38 -1.24 -6.43
CA LEU A 162 3.37 -1.52 -5.38
C LEU A 162 2.67 -1.61 -4.03
N ALA A 163 3.11 -2.49 -3.15
CA ALA A 163 2.60 -2.55 -1.78
C ALA A 163 3.70 -2.89 -0.76
N THR A 164 3.66 -2.26 0.42
CA THR A 164 4.51 -2.55 1.57
C THR A 164 3.67 -2.76 2.82
N ALA A 165 4.06 -3.72 3.67
CA ALA A 165 3.44 -3.95 4.98
C ALA A 165 3.86 -2.91 6.02
N PHE A 166 4.95 -2.23 5.81
CA PHE A 166 5.57 -1.24 6.69
C PHE A 166 5.39 0.18 6.16
N HIS A 167 5.81 1.16 6.96
CA HIS A 167 5.62 2.60 6.77
C HIS A 167 6.94 3.30 6.37
N PRO A 168 7.34 3.32 5.09
CA PRO A 168 8.56 4.04 4.68
C PRO A 168 8.42 5.56 4.80
N GLU A 169 7.18 6.09 4.79
CA GLU A 169 6.89 7.51 4.97
C GLU A 169 7.29 8.03 6.37
N MET A 170 7.36 7.15 7.36
CA MET A 170 7.75 7.49 8.73
C MET A 170 9.27 7.58 8.92
N THR A 171 10.05 7.21 7.90
CA THR A 171 11.50 7.30 7.91
C THR A 171 12.00 8.46 7.03
N GLY A 172 13.28 8.79 7.12
CA GLY A 172 13.94 9.73 6.19
C GLY A 172 14.28 9.09 4.84
N ASP A 173 14.08 7.79 4.66
CA ASP A 173 14.42 7.05 3.44
C ASP A 173 13.32 7.23 2.38
N ARG A 174 13.65 7.81 1.26
CA ARG A 174 12.73 8.09 0.14
C ARG A 174 12.84 7.11 -1.02
N ARG A 175 13.65 6.06 -0.91
CA ARG A 175 13.90 5.13 -2.02
C ARG A 175 12.64 4.44 -2.51
N ILE A 176 11.73 4.01 -1.62
CA ILE A 176 10.46 3.36 -2.01
C ILE A 176 9.53 4.35 -2.71
N HIS A 177 9.43 5.59 -2.23
CA HIS A 177 8.64 6.62 -2.90
C HIS A 177 9.21 6.99 -4.28
N ARG A 178 10.56 7.06 -4.41
CA ARG A 178 11.22 7.27 -5.71
C ARG A 178 10.96 6.11 -6.66
N LEU A 179 11.09 4.86 -6.19
CA LEU A 179 10.73 3.68 -6.97
C LEU A 179 9.29 3.78 -7.50
N PHE A 180 8.34 4.17 -6.64
CA PHE A 180 6.96 4.35 -7.09
C PHE A 180 6.81 5.47 -8.13
N VAL A 181 7.47 6.61 -7.94
CA VAL A 181 7.48 7.70 -8.93
C VAL A 181 8.10 7.25 -10.25
N ASP A 182 9.16 6.43 -10.21
CA ASP A 182 9.79 5.87 -11.42
C ASP A 182 8.87 4.88 -12.13
N ILE A 183 8.13 4.03 -11.38
CA ILE A 183 7.07 3.17 -11.92
C ILE A 183 6.00 4.00 -12.66
N VAL A 184 5.55 5.09 -12.06
CA VAL A 184 4.56 5.99 -12.69
C VAL A 184 5.10 6.61 -13.98
N ARG A 185 6.39 6.93 -14.02
CA ARG A 185 7.08 7.55 -15.17
C ARG A 185 7.57 6.54 -16.21
N GLY A 186 7.48 5.24 -15.94
CA GLY A 186 8.03 4.20 -16.83
C GLY A 186 9.55 4.26 -16.97
N ARG A 187 10.28 4.52 -15.87
CA ARG A 187 11.74 4.69 -15.83
C ARG A 187 12.47 3.58 -15.08
N GLU A 188 11.90 2.42 -14.96
CA GLU A 188 12.40 1.26 -14.22
C GLU A 188 13.00 0.20 -15.14
#